data_601f4b04bff075d0fa0a54dc60e8a73e
#
_entry.id   601f4b04bff075d0fa0a54dc60e8a73e
#
_cell.length_a   1.000
_cell.length_b   1.000
_cell.length_c   1.000
_cell.angle_alpha   90.00
_cell.angle_beta   90.00
_cell.angle_gamma   90.00
#
_symmetry.space_group_name_H-M   'P 1'
#
loop_
_entity.id
_entity.type
_entity.pdbx_description
1 polymer ?
#
loop_
_entity_poly.entity_id
_entity_poly.type
_entity_poly.pdbx_seq_one_letter_code
_entity_poly.pdbx_strand_id
1 'polypeptide(L)'
;MQHLICFDMDRVLVDHMSTWQFVYDRLKISNEEAFNLYNQGKLDEWDWLKMDLGMIKRAYPEITDQKMRELCSDTPLMEGIHECLSWIIDEGHEIAIISGGMQETARDIACMFPSPNPWRRRWGGINRHRGVDTKFHVFTNGWLERNDGSIDDYGRYQVQM
;
A
#
# COMPACT_ATOMS: atom_id res chain seq x y z
N MET A 1 16.96 21.33 10.71
CA MET A 1 17.10 19.92 11.22
C MET A 1 16.27 19.03 10.31
N GLN A 2 16.81 17.88 9.90
CA GLN A 2 16.06 16.95 9.06
C GLN A 2 15.23 16.01 9.94
N HIS A 3 13.97 15.82 9.59
CA HIS A 3 13.03 14.93 10.29
C HIS A 3 12.55 13.82 9.36
N LEU A 4 12.12 12.70 9.92
CA LEU A 4 11.30 11.68 9.29
C LEU A 4 9.87 11.87 9.77
N ILE A 5 8.95 12.12 8.85
CA ILE A 5 7.53 12.33 9.15
C ILE A 5 6.78 11.08 8.71
N CYS A 6 6.09 10.44 9.65
CA CYS A 6 5.39 9.19 9.42
C CYS A 6 3.88 9.46 9.24
N PHE A 7 3.32 8.88 8.21
CA PHE A 7 1.89 8.93 7.91
C PHE A 7 1.29 7.52 7.91
N ASP A 8 0.10 7.40 8.44
CA ASP A 8 -0.82 6.35 8.02
C ASP A 8 -1.33 6.66 6.61
N MET A 9 -1.96 5.70 5.95
CA MET A 9 -2.43 5.85 4.57
C MET A 9 -3.95 5.97 4.47
N ASP A 10 -4.69 4.97 4.94
CA ASP A 10 -6.14 4.92 4.80
C ASP A 10 -6.79 6.02 5.64
N ARG A 11 -7.62 6.87 5.03
CA ARG A 11 -8.27 8.06 5.64
C ARG A 11 -7.32 9.16 6.13
N VAL A 12 -6.04 9.07 5.79
CA VAL A 12 -5.02 10.09 6.09
C VAL A 12 -4.42 10.65 4.82
N LEU A 13 -3.84 9.81 3.98
CA LEU A 13 -3.35 10.18 2.64
C LEU A 13 -4.41 9.89 1.56
N VAL A 14 -5.22 8.87 1.79
CA VAL A 14 -6.25 8.35 0.89
C VAL A 14 -7.63 8.73 1.42
N ASP A 15 -8.46 9.31 0.56
CA ASP A 15 -9.87 9.63 0.86
C ASP A 15 -10.78 8.42 0.59
N HIS A 16 -10.47 7.32 1.27
CA HIS A 16 -11.26 6.09 1.27
C HIS A 16 -11.11 5.36 2.61
N MET A 17 -12.12 4.58 2.98
CA MET A 17 -12.13 3.84 4.25
C MET A 17 -10.97 2.86 4.38
N SER A 18 -10.65 2.18 3.30
CA SER A 18 -9.54 1.24 3.20
C SER A 18 -9.15 1.04 1.74
N THR A 19 -7.87 1.02 1.46
CA THR A 19 -7.36 0.70 0.12
C THR A 19 -7.65 -0.75 -0.28
N TRP A 20 -7.79 -1.68 0.67
CA TRP A 20 -8.29 -3.03 0.42
C TRP A 20 -9.75 -3.02 -0.02
N GLN A 21 -10.61 -2.29 0.71
CA GLN A 21 -12.02 -2.15 0.35
C GLN A 21 -12.18 -1.53 -1.04
N PHE A 22 -11.36 -0.54 -1.39
CA PHE A 22 -11.36 0.07 -2.72
C PHE A 22 -11.16 -0.97 -3.84
N VAL A 23 -10.26 -1.94 -3.64
CA VAL A 23 -10.04 -3.04 -4.58
C VAL A 23 -11.22 -4.03 -4.58
N TYR A 24 -11.76 -4.38 -3.42
CA TYR A 24 -12.91 -5.29 -3.34
C TYR A 24 -14.12 -4.72 -4.06
N ASP A 25 -14.41 -3.44 -3.90
CA ASP A 25 -15.52 -2.77 -4.57
C ASP A 25 -15.37 -2.81 -6.10
N ARG A 26 -14.16 -2.62 -6.61
CA ARG A 26 -13.86 -2.74 -8.05
C ARG A 26 -13.98 -4.18 -8.56
N LEU A 27 -13.63 -5.14 -7.76
CA LEU A 27 -13.78 -6.57 -8.07
C LEU A 27 -15.20 -7.09 -7.79
N LYS A 28 -16.07 -6.31 -7.14
CA LYS A 28 -17.41 -6.72 -6.71
C LYS A 28 -17.40 -7.97 -5.82
N ILE A 29 -16.45 -8.03 -4.91
CA ILE A 29 -16.30 -9.09 -3.91
C ILE A 29 -16.43 -8.50 -2.50
N SER A 30 -16.69 -9.36 -1.51
CA SER A 30 -16.81 -8.95 -0.11
C SER A 30 -15.91 -9.81 0.76
N ASN A 31 -15.21 -9.17 1.71
CA ASN A 31 -14.41 -9.84 2.73
C ASN A 31 -15.13 -9.94 4.08
N GLU A 32 -16.46 -9.83 4.10
CA GLU A 32 -17.27 -9.80 5.33
C GLU A 32 -16.99 -11.01 6.25
N GLU A 33 -16.74 -12.18 5.68
CA GLU A 33 -16.39 -13.39 6.44
C GLU A 33 -15.09 -13.18 7.23
N ALA A 34 -14.01 -12.75 6.55
CA ALA A 34 -12.71 -12.49 7.18
C ALA A 34 -12.82 -11.38 8.23
N PHE A 35 -13.51 -10.29 7.91
CA PHE A 35 -13.77 -9.20 8.83
C PHE A 35 -14.50 -9.65 10.11
N ASN A 36 -15.53 -10.48 9.98
CA ASN A 36 -16.27 -11.02 11.12
C ASN A 36 -15.42 -11.97 11.97
N LEU A 37 -14.60 -12.82 11.36
CA LEU A 37 -13.68 -13.72 12.07
C LEU A 37 -12.61 -12.91 12.84
N TYR A 38 -12.06 -11.88 12.24
CA TYR A 38 -11.11 -10.99 12.89
C TYR A 38 -11.72 -10.29 14.11
N ASN A 39 -12.90 -9.69 13.97
CA ASN A 39 -13.59 -9.01 15.07
C ASN A 39 -13.98 -9.96 16.24
N GLN A 40 -14.11 -11.26 15.94
CA GLN A 40 -14.34 -12.31 16.96
C GLN A 40 -13.05 -12.82 17.60
N GLY A 41 -11.87 -12.31 17.20
CA GLY A 41 -10.57 -12.77 17.64
C GLY A 41 -10.22 -14.21 17.18
N LYS A 42 -10.86 -14.68 16.10
CA LYS A 42 -10.65 -16.02 15.53
C LYS A 42 -9.65 -16.02 14.37
N LEU A 43 -9.21 -14.84 13.93
CA LEU A 43 -8.33 -14.62 12.82
C LEU A 43 -7.31 -13.56 13.22
N ASP A 44 -6.04 -13.79 13.00
CA ASP A 44 -5.03 -12.75 13.08
C ASP A 44 -4.89 -12.00 11.74
N GLU A 45 -4.16 -10.91 11.74
CA GLU A 45 -4.03 -10.05 10.55
C GLU A 45 -3.28 -10.74 9.40
N TRP A 46 -2.35 -11.65 9.73
CA TRP A 46 -1.63 -12.42 8.72
C TRP A 46 -2.54 -13.40 8.00
N ASP A 47 -3.36 -14.12 8.76
CA ASP A 47 -4.34 -15.05 8.20
C ASP A 47 -5.47 -14.31 7.49
N TRP A 48 -5.85 -13.12 7.97
CA TRP A 48 -6.78 -12.24 7.26
C TRP A 48 -6.23 -11.88 5.87
N LEU A 49 -4.99 -11.40 5.78
CA LEU A 49 -4.36 -11.08 4.49
C LEU A 49 -4.38 -12.27 3.53
N LYS A 50 -4.06 -13.47 4.02
CA LYS A 50 -4.12 -14.71 3.21
C LYS A 50 -5.55 -15.02 2.75
N MET A 51 -6.54 -14.83 3.62
CA MET A 51 -7.94 -15.01 3.25
C MET A 51 -8.37 -14.05 2.16
N ASP A 52 -7.99 -12.79 2.26
CA ASP A 52 -8.30 -11.75 1.27
C ASP A 52 -7.68 -12.07 -0.10
N LEU A 53 -6.41 -12.42 -0.14
CA LEU A 53 -5.74 -12.84 -1.38
C LEU A 53 -6.36 -14.11 -1.95
N GLY A 54 -6.68 -15.09 -1.11
CA GLY A 54 -7.37 -16.31 -1.51
C GLY A 54 -8.77 -16.03 -2.06
N MET A 55 -9.50 -15.08 -1.50
CA MET A 55 -10.81 -14.64 -2.00
C MET A 55 -10.69 -14.00 -3.39
N ILE A 56 -9.74 -13.08 -3.56
CA ILE A 56 -9.46 -12.44 -4.85
C ILE A 56 -9.16 -13.49 -5.91
N LYS A 57 -8.27 -14.45 -5.61
CA LYS A 57 -7.88 -15.52 -6.54
C LYS A 57 -9.02 -16.49 -6.86
N ARG A 58 -9.89 -16.80 -5.89
CA ARG A 58 -11.08 -17.62 -6.16
C ARG A 58 -12.06 -16.94 -7.09
N ALA A 59 -12.25 -15.63 -6.92
CA ALA A 59 -13.12 -14.85 -7.79
C ALA A 59 -12.51 -14.61 -9.18
N TYR A 60 -11.21 -14.46 -9.25
CA TYR A 60 -10.45 -14.14 -10.46
C TYR A 60 -9.18 -15.01 -10.54
N PRO A 61 -9.29 -16.30 -10.95
CA PRO A 61 -8.16 -17.23 -10.97
C PRO A 61 -6.96 -16.76 -11.83
N GLU A 62 -7.23 -15.99 -12.87
CA GLU A 62 -6.22 -15.46 -13.80
C GLU A 62 -5.71 -14.05 -13.39
N ILE A 63 -5.96 -13.63 -12.15
CA ILE A 63 -5.53 -12.30 -11.71
C ILE A 63 -4.01 -12.21 -11.67
N THR A 64 -3.48 -11.15 -12.26
CA THR A 64 -2.05 -10.86 -12.35
C THR A 64 -1.66 -9.70 -11.46
N ASP A 65 -0.36 -9.57 -11.18
CA ASP A 65 0.23 -8.40 -10.52
C ASP A 65 -0.14 -7.11 -11.25
N GLN A 66 -0.03 -7.10 -12.59
CA GLN A 66 -0.42 -5.94 -13.38
C GLN A 66 -1.88 -5.56 -13.15
N LYS A 67 -2.79 -6.55 -13.14
CA LYS A 67 -4.22 -6.28 -12.92
C LYS A 67 -4.49 -5.75 -11.53
N MET A 68 -3.80 -6.26 -10.52
CA MET A 68 -3.90 -5.74 -9.15
C MET A 68 -3.43 -4.27 -9.07
N ARG A 69 -2.34 -3.92 -9.75
CA ARG A 69 -1.87 -2.53 -9.84
C ARG A 69 -2.89 -1.61 -10.50
N GLU A 70 -3.51 -2.05 -11.61
CA GLU A 70 -4.59 -1.30 -12.27
C GLU A 70 -5.78 -1.10 -11.33
N LEU A 71 -6.10 -2.07 -10.49
CA LEU A 71 -7.18 -1.96 -9.50
C LEU A 71 -6.86 -0.98 -8.37
N CYS A 72 -5.60 -0.80 -8.03
CA CYS A 72 -5.15 0.20 -7.05
C CYS A 72 -5.02 1.60 -7.65
N SER A 73 -4.93 1.72 -8.99
CA SER A 73 -4.81 3.03 -9.64
C SER A 73 -6.05 3.89 -9.38
N ASP A 74 -5.86 5.20 -9.44
CA ASP A 74 -6.94 6.19 -9.22
C ASP A 74 -7.59 6.11 -7.82
N THR A 75 -6.90 5.52 -6.85
CA THR A 75 -7.34 5.63 -5.45
C THR A 75 -7.41 7.12 -5.06
N PRO A 76 -8.57 7.62 -4.59
CA PRO A 76 -8.73 9.04 -4.31
C PRO A 76 -7.81 9.48 -3.17
N LEU A 77 -7.13 10.58 -3.35
CA LEU A 77 -6.26 11.18 -2.32
C LEU A 77 -7.01 12.27 -1.55
N MET A 78 -6.63 12.47 -0.30
CA MET A 78 -7.14 13.58 0.51
C MET A 78 -6.83 14.91 -0.16
N GLU A 79 -7.77 15.85 -0.10
CA GLU A 79 -7.58 17.21 -0.59
C GLU A 79 -6.40 17.90 0.11
N GLY A 80 -5.55 18.59 -0.65
CA GLY A 80 -4.38 19.28 -0.14
C GLY A 80 -3.18 18.38 0.20
N ILE A 81 -3.29 17.04 0.02
CA ILE A 81 -2.20 16.15 0.40
C ILE A 81 -0.96 16.35 -0.47
N HIS A 82 -1.14 16.64 -1.75
CA HIS A 82 -0.02 16.85 -2.67
C HIS A 82 0.81 18.07 -2.23
N GLU A 83 0.16 19.17 -1.89
CA GLU A 83 0.79 20.40 -1.41
C GLU A 83 1.49 20.16 -0.07
N CYS A 84 0.86 19.44 0.85
CA CYS A 84 1.41 19.09 2.14
C CYS A 84 2.71 18.26 2.00
N LEU A 85 2.66 17.19 1.20
CA LEU A 85 3.82 16.31 1.00
C LEU A 85 4.94 17.04 0.24
N SER A 86 4.62 17.87 -0.75
CA SER A 86 5.58 18.71 -1.46
C SER A 86 6.31 19.64 -0.49
N TRP A 87 5.55 20.35 0.36
CA TRP A 87 6.14 21.25 1.35
C TRP A 87 7.10 20.52 2.30
N ILE A 88 6.73 19.36 2.82
CA ILE A 88 7.59 18.55 3.70
C ILE A 88 8.92 18.18 3.00
N ILE A 89 8.84 17.81 1.72
CA ILE A 89 10.02 17.45 0.92
C ILE A 89 10.91 18.68 0.66
N ASP A 90 10.32 19.82 0.34
CA ASP A 90 11.02 21.06 0.04
C ASP A 90 11.75 21.59 1.27
N GLU A 91 11.16 21.44 2.48
CA GLU A 91 11.82 21.71 3.77
C GLU A 91 12.97 20.72 4.09
N GLY A 92 13.22 19.74 3.23
CA GLY A 92 14.33 18.81 3.34
C GLY A 92 14.06 17.60 4.25
N HIS A 93 12.80 17.33 4.56
CA HIS A 93 12.39 16.20 5.38
C HIS A 93 12.20 14.92 4.56
N GLU A 94 12.16 13.77 5.23
CA GLU A 94 11.83 12.46 4.65
C GLU A 94 10.44 12.03 5.13
N ILE A 95 9.76 11.20 4.33
CA ILE A 95 8.42 10.74 4.62
C ILE A 95 8.42 9.22 4.73
N ALA A 96 7.73 8.67 5.72
CA ALA A 96 7.41 7.25 5.81
C ALA A 96 5.89 7.07 5.74
N ILE A 97 5.44 6.16 4.89
CA ILE A 97 4.07 5.64 4.91
C ILE A 97 4.11 4.31 5.65
N ILE A 98 3.39 4.23 6.78
CA ILE A 98 3.33 3.04 7.64
C ILE A 98 1.84 2.71 7.81
N SER A 99 1.37 1.65 7.13
CA SER A 99 -0.05 1.33 7.08
C SER A 99 -0.31 -0.15 6.81
N GLY A 100 -1.40 -0.68 7.34
CA GLY A 100 -1.92 -1.99 6.94
C GLY A 100 -2.52 -2.04 5.54
N GLY A 101 -2.68 -0.89 4.89
CA GLY A 101 -3.26 -0.75 3.56
C GLY A 101 -2.40 -1.27 2.42
N MET A 102 -2.91 -1.12 1.20
CA MET A 102 -2.32 -1.66 -0.03
C MET A 102 -0.99 -1.01 -0.39
N GLN A 103 0.06 -1.83 -0.53
CA GLN A 103 1.40 -1.40 -0.88
C GLN A 103 1.47 -0.62 -2.20
N GLU A 104 0.69 -1.01 -3.21
CA GLU A 104 0.76 -0.36 -4.51
C GLU A 104 0.21 1.07 -4.47
N THR A 105 -0.85 1.33 -3.70
CA THR A 105 -1.36 2.69 -3.48
C THR A 105 -0.29 3.57 -2.80
N ALA A 106 0.39 3.07 -1.78
CA ALA A 106 1.48 3.80 -1.14
C ALA A 106 2.66 4.08 -2.09
N ARG A 107 2.97 3.13 -2.97
CA ARG A 107 3.99 3.30 -4.02
C ARG A 107 3.57 4.31 -5.08
N ASP A 108 2.30 4.33 -5.46
CA ASP A 108 1.78 5.35 -6.39
C ASP A 108 1.93 6.74 -5.80
N ILE A 109 1.57 6.93 -4.54
CA ILE A 109 1.78 8.20 -3.83
C ILE A 109 3.28 8.57 -3.83
N ALA A 110 4.15 7.64 -3.47
CA ALA A 110 5.60 7.90 -3.43
C ALA A 110 6.16 8.28 -4.81
N CYS A 111 5.68 7.65 -5.89
CA CYS A 111 6.12 7.92 -7.26
C CYS A 111 5.71 9.32 -7.79
N MET A 112 4.71 9.96 -7.16
CA MET A 112 4.35 11.35 -7.49
C MET A 112 5.45 12.36 -7.12
N PHE A 113 6.41 11.96 -6.27
CA PHE A 113 7.47 12.81 -5.73
C PHE A 113 8.86 12.23 -6.03
N PRO A 114 9.29 12.21 -7.30
CA PRO A 114 10.61 11.69 -7.67
C PRO A 114 11.71 12.54 -7.04
N SER A 115 12.77 11.89 -6.58
CA SER A 115 13.94 12.55 -6.04
C SER A 115 15.19 12.16 -6.84
N PRO A 116 15.89 13.10 -7.46
CA PRO A 116 17.08 12.80 -8.25
C PRO A 116 18.32 12.44 -7.41
N ASN A 117 18.21 12.40 -6.09
CA ASN A 117 19.35 12.18 -5.20
C ASN A 117 19.37 10.75 -4.64
N PRO A 118 20.09 9.80 -5.27
CA PRO A 118 20.11 8.39 -4.86
C PRO A 118 20.89 8.13 -3.56
N TRP A 119 21.56 9.12 -2.97
CA TRP A 119 22.52 8.94 -1.88
C TRP A 119 21.92 8.89 -0.47
N ARG A 120 20.61 9.06 -0.31
CA ARG A 120 19.97 9.11 1.02
C ARG A 120 19.27 7.81 1.42
N ARG A 121 19.95 6.68 1.30
CA ARG A 121 19.50 5.43 1.93
C ARG A 121 19.95 5.37 3.39
N ARG A 122 19.46 6.26 4.25
CA ARG A 122 19.88 6.28 5.65
C ARG A 122 19.20 5.25 6.53
N TRP A 123 18.01 4.77 6.18
CA TRP A 123 17.13 4.03 7.09
C TRP A 123 16.73 2.64 6.62
N GLY A 124 17.36 2.06 5.60
CA GLY A 124 17.09 0.70 5.15
C GLY A 124 15.73 0.48 4.48
N GLY A 125 14.92 1.52 4.32
CA GLY A 125 13.66 1.48 3.59
C GLY A 125 13.86 1.41 2.07
N ILE A 126 12.85 0.95 1.34
CA ILE A 126 12.86 0.96 -0.12
C ILE A 126 12.53 2.38 -0.58
N ASN A 127 13.56 3.20 -0.86
CA ASN A 127 13.38 4.55 -1.41
C ASN A 127 13.26 4.53 -2.95
N ARG A 128 13.16 3.36 -3.54
CA ARG A 128 12.98 3.17 -4.97
C ARG A 128 11.72 2.35 -5.21
N HIS A 129 10.75 2.99 -5.84
CA HIS A 129 9.47 2.38 -6.16
C HIS A 129 9.32 2.34 -7.68
N ARG A 130 9.13 1.15 -8.25
CA ARG A 130 9.00 0.96 -9.72
C ARG A 130 10.09 1.67 -10.53
N GLY A 131 11.32 1.66 -10.04
CA GLY A 131 12.45 2.33 -10.71
C GLY A 131 12.57 3.83 -10.43
N VAL A 132 11.60 4.44 -9.74
CA VAL A 132 11.63 5.86 -9.34
C VAL A 132 12.28 5.99 -7.97
N ASP A 133 13.34 6.79 -7.87
CA ASP A 133 13.93 7.16 -6.60
C ASP A 133 13.08 8.26 -5.94
N THR A 134 12.73 8.09 -4.68
CA THR A 134 11.86 9.00 -3.92
C THR A 134 12.44 9.29 -2.53
N LYS A 135 11.86 10.27 -1.84
CA LYS A 135 12.11 10.52 -0.41
C LYS A 135 11.15 9.75 0.52
N PHE A 136 10.38 8.85 -0.02
CA PHE A 136 9.42 8.05 0.71
C PHE A 136 9.97 6.68 1.10
N HIS A 137 9.73 6.31 2.35
CA HIS A 137 9.85 4.96 2.86
C HIS A 137 8.46 4.35 2.92
N VAL A 138 8.26 3.16 2.36
CA VAL A 138 6.95 2.50 2.32
C VAL A 138 7.00 1.20 3.11
N PHE A 139 6.20 1.14 4.17
CA PHE A 139 5.99 -0.03 5.02
C PHE A 139 4.49 -0.33 5.04
N THR A 140 4.06 -1.25 4.19
CA THR A 140 2.64 -1.56 3.99
C THR A 140 2.46 -3.03 3.68
N ASN A 141 1.22 -3.49 3.77
CA ASN A 141 0.84 -4.84 3.42
C ASN A 141 0.45 -4.93 1.94
N GLY A 142 0.40 -6.13 1.37
CA GLY A 142 0.06 -6.31 -0.04
C GLY A 142 0.29 -7.74 -0.50
N TRP A 143 0.41 -7.91 -1.79
CA TRP A 143 0.75 -9.17 -2.43
C TRP A 143 2.21 -9.20 -2.88
N LEU A 144 2.68 -10.41 -3.22
CA LEU A 144 3.95 -10.63 -3.90
C LEU A 144 3.68 -11.13 -5.30
N GLU A 145 4.46 -10.63 -6.26
CA GLU A 145 4.46 -11.09 -7.64
C GLU A 145 5.30 -12.36 -7.77
N ARG A 146 4.79 -13.35 -8.49
CA ARG A 146 5.53 -14.54 -8.93
C ARG A 146 6.22 -14.28 -10.27
N ASN A 147 7.18 -15.13 -10.62
CA ASN A 147 7.94 -15.05 -11.87
C ASN A 147 7.06 -15.15 -13.14
N ASP A 148 5.89 -15.74 -13.04
CA ASP A 148 4.92 -15.86 -14.13
C ASP A 148 3.94 -14.68 -14.21
N GLY A 149 4.11 -13.66 -13.37
CA GLY A 149 3.24 -12.48 -13.30
C GLY A 149 1.97 -12.68 -12.47
N SER A 150 1.72 -13.86 -11.91
CA SER A 150 0.61 -14.10 -11.00
C SER A 150 0.91 -13.54 -9.61
N ILE A 151 -0.13 -13.40 -8.77
CA ILE A 151 0.05 -13.01 -7.37
C ILE A 151 0.29 -14.23 -6.48
N ASP A 152 1.07 -14.04 -5.42
CA ASP A 152 1.35 -15.07 -4.42
C ASP A 152 0.14 -15.37 -3.53
N ASP A 153 0.14 -16.52 -2.87
CA ASP A 153 -0.93 -16.94 -1.94
C ASP A 153 -0.73 -16.42 -0.52
N TYR A 154 0.49 -16.00 -0.20
CA TYR A 154 0.87 -15.65 1.17
C TYR A 154 0.85 -14.15 1.43
N GLY A 155 1.02 -13.35 0.39
CA GLY A 155 1.09 -11.91 0.50
C GLY A 155 2.36 -11.39 1.17
N ARG A 156 2.40 -10.09 1.31
CA ARG A 156 3.45 -9.35 2.01
C ARG A 156 2.85 -8.67 3.22
N TYR A 157 3.30 -9.09 4.39
CA TYR A 157 2.89 -8.52 5.67
C TYR A 157 4.06 -7.80 6.32
N GLN A 158 3.98 -6.50 6.45
CA GLN A 158 5.03 -5.65 7.01
C GLN A 158 4.56 -4.85 8.23
N VAL A 159 3.27 -4.61 8.34
CA VAL A 159 2.71 -3.77 9.38
C VAL A 159 1.61 -4.54 10.10
N GLN A 160 1.80 -4.73 11.41
CA GLN A 160 0.78 -5.21 12.32
C GLN A 160 -0.04 -4.02 12.80
N MET A 161 -1.37 -4.12 12.70
CA MET A 161 -2.32 -3.09 13.14
C MET A 161 -2.79 -3.34 14.57
#